data_9567afeefe65f6d4a0c664f6a93508bf
#
_entry.id   9567afeefe65f6d4a0c664f6a93508bf
#
_cell.length_a   1.000
_cell.length_b   1.000
_cell.length_c   1.000
_cell.angle_alpha   90.00
_cell.angle_beta   90.00
_cell.angle_gamma   90.00
#
_symmetry.space_group_name_H-M   'P 1'
#
loop_
_entity.id
_entity.type
_entity.pdbx_description
1 polymer ?
#
loop_
_entity_poly.entity_id
_entity_poly.type
_entity_poly.pdbx_seq_one_letter_code
_entity_poly.pdbx_strand_id
1 'polypeptide(L)'
;MQEKYLVSVIIPVYNSSLYLQDILDDVKKQTYKKLEIIVIDDGSSDNSLEIARENERTDQRIQVYSFQNGGQSRARNIGLRIAKGQFIRFIDADDRVPADSIENMLSPVANSDSIDMVIGNFISNSPYGLYSGNELENTEISDRQFAQLLLKTPRAFYFGAPWNKLYRADIIRENHILFDEGIAWCEDLLFNLEYYQCCKKIHILNCKNGVYQYFVRDTGATGGIKNNKVEEARIEEIRYQKLLEYFEQYDLQEELKLGWKYINFYYRLTNCVKRETGGRSLRKRYKTFAEMLTPEDAYEYICLRENDYDPRVHKMLKKAMEKKQIHRMFLIFLFKSWMASHFTKTMTFIRKHAHLRIPTDY
;
A
#
# COMPACT_ATOMS: atom_id res chain seq x y z
N MET A 1 -16.19 11.66 22.34
CA MET A 1 -14.76 11.85 22.73
C MET A 1 -14.51 13.34 22.86
N GLN A 2 -13.72 13.79 23.85
CA GLN A 2 -13.35 15.22 23.93
C GLN A 2 -12.39 15.52 22.76
N GLU A 3 -12.67 16.56 21.97
CA GLU A 3 -11.86 16.93 20.79
C GLU A 3 -10.54 17.60 21.23
N LYS A 4 -9.61 16.75 21.72
CA LYS A 4 -8.33 17.18 22.29
C LYS A 4 -7.35 17.65 21.20
N TYR A 5 -7.25 16.92 20.09
CA TYR A 5 -6.19 17.09 19.08
C TYR A 5 -6.72 17.76 17.81
N LEU A 6 -5.96 18.68 17.22
CA LEU A 6 -6.20 19.15 15.86
C LEU A 6 -5.62 18.11 14.87
N VAL A 7 -6.41 17.70 13.89
CA VAL A 7 -5.97 16.82 12.80
C VAL A 7 -5.92 17.62 11.51
N SER A 8 -4.75 17.65 10.86
CA SER A 8 -4.58 18.19 9.52
C SER A 8 -4.87 17.10 8.49
N VAL A 9 -5.93 17.29 7.73
CA VAL A 9 -6.31 16.43 6.61
C VAL A 9 -5.73 17.04 5.34
N ILE A 10 -4.76 16.36 4.72
CA ILE A 10 -4.08 16.82 3.50
C ILE A 10 -4.65 16.07 2.31
N ILE A 11 -5.19 16.81 1.34
CA ILE A 11 -5.84 16.28 0.14
C ILE A 11 -5.11 16.84 -1.09
N PRO A 12 -4.20 16.06 -1.72
CA PRO A 12 -3.62 16.43 -3.01
C PRO A 12 -4.67 16.25 -4.11
N VAL A 13 -4.77 17.23 -5.00
CA VAL A 13 -5.78 17.28 -6.07
C VAL A 13 -5.10 17.56 -7.41
N TYR A 14 -5.36 16.71 -8.40
CA TYR A 14 -5.01 16.96 -9.79
C TYR A 14 -6.03 16.32 -10.72
N ASN A 15 -6.75 17.13 -11.50
CA ASN A 15 -7.78 16.70 -12.46
C ASN A 15 -8.78 15.68 -11.86
N SER A 16 -9.33 16.02 -10.70
CA SER A 16 -10.20 15.13 -9.90
C SER A 16 -11.65 15.62 -9.81
N SER A 17 -12.10 16.49 -10.74
CA SER A 17 -13.41 17.14 -10.70
C SER A 17 -14.59 16.17 -10.57
N LEU A 18 -14.46 14.94 -11.08
CA LEU A 18 -15.50 13.91 -10.99
C LEU A 18 -15.72 13.34 -9.57
N TYR A 19 -14.73 13.47 -8.68
CA TYR A 19 -14.72 12.79 -7.37
C TYR A 19 -14.56 13.75 -6.20
N LEU A 20 -13.94 14.91 -6.44
CA LEU A 20 -13.51 15.85 -5.41
C LEU A 20 -14.66 16.32 -4.51
N GLN A 21 -15.85 16.55 -5.06
CA GLN A 21 -17.00 16.96 -4.26
C GLN A 21 -17.39 15.89 -3.23
N ASP A 22 -17.38 14.64 -3.65
CA ASP A 22 -17.75 13.50 -2.79
C ASP A 22 -16.80 13.36 -1.61
N ILE A 23 -15.48 13.44 -1.83
CA ILE A 23 -14.50 13.31 -0.74
C ILE A 23 -14.52 14.52 0.19
N LEU A 24 -14.70 15.74 -0.32
CA LEU A 24 -14.86 16.93 0.52
C LEU A 24 -16.10 16.82 1.39
N ASP A 25 -17.20 16.30 0.87
CA ASP A 25 -18.42 16.04 1.63
C ASP A 25 -18.22 14.98 2.72
N ASP A 26 -17.47 13.91 2.43
CA ASP A 26 -17.12 12.88 3.41
C ASP A 26 -16.27 13.47 4.55
N VAL A 27 -15.29 14.33 4.25
CA VAL A 27 -14.43 14.96 5.26
C VAL A 27 -15.20 15.98 6.07
N LYS A 28 -16.09 16.79 5.47
CA LYS A 28 -16.98 17.70 6.20
C LYS A 28 -17.91 16.97 7.16
N LYS A 29 -18.39 15.76 6.78
CA LYS A 29 -19.30 14.93 7.58
C LYS A 29 -18.60 14.12 8.67
N GLN A 30 -17.28 14.17 8.81
CA GLN A 30 -16.59 13.44 9.88
C GLN A 30 -17.21 13.74 11.24
N THR A 31 -17.36 12.71 12.08
CA THR A 31 -17.87 12.84 13.45
C THR A 31 -16.94 13.67 14.31
N TYR A 32 -15.63 13.54 14.15
CA TYR A 32 -14.61 14.36 14.77
C TYR A 32 -14.52 15.73 14.07
N LYS A 33 -14.71 16.85 14.82
CA LYS A 33 -14.87 18.17 14.22
C LYS A 33 -13.60 19.04 14.24
N LYS A 34 -12.65 18.78 15.13
CA LYS A 34 -11.43 19.59 15.27
C LYS A 34 -10.43 19.24 14.16
N LEU A 35 -10.76 19.67 12.96
CA LEU A 35 -10.01 19.44 11.73
C LEU A 35 -9.55 20.76 11.11
N GLU A 36 -8.39 20.75 10.47
CA GLU A 36 -8.04 21.63 9.36
C GLU A 36 -7.93 20.78 8.09
N ILE A 37 -8.55 21.22 7.01
CA ILE A 37 -8.64 20.49 5.75
C ILE A 37 -7.84 21.28 4.72
N ILE A 38 -6.70 20.74 4.32
CA ILE A 38 -5.73 21.39 3.44
C ILE A 38 -5.83 20.74 2.05
N VAL A 39 -6.43 21.44 1.12
CA VAL A 39 -6.58 21.01 -0.27
C VAL A 39 -5.46 21.63 -1.09
N ILE A 40 -4.63 20.81 -1.70
CA ILE A 40 -3.52 21.25 -2.54
C ILE A 40 -3.83 20.89 -4.00
N ASP A 41 -4.27 21.90 -4.77
CA ASP A 41 -4.46 21.76 -6.20
C ASP A 41 -3.10 21.86 -6.92
N ASP A 42 -2.71 20.76 -7.53
CA ASP A 42 -1.44 20.62 -8.26
C ASP A 42 -1.58 21.01 -9.74
N GLY A 43 -2.21 22.17 -9.99
CA GLY A 43 -2.35 22.75 -11.33
C GLY A 43 -3.37 22.01 -12.20
N SER A 44 -4.55 21.72 -11.65
CA SER A 44 -5.63 21.10 -12.40
C SER A 44 -6.07 21.95 -13.59
N SER A 45 -6.39 21.27 -14.68
CA SER A 45 -6.93 21.89 -15.91
C SER A 45 -8.45 21.69 -16.07
N ASP A 46 -9.06 20.90 -15.17
CA ASP A 46 -10.50 20.69 -15.08
C ASP A 46 -11.11 21.57 -13.97
N ASN A 47 -12.38 21.37 -13.62
CA ASN A 47 -13.10 22.15 -12.62
C ASN A 47 -12.69 21.85 -11.16
N SER A 48 -11.62 21.09 -10.89
CA SER A 48 -11.22 20.70 -9.53
C SER A 48 -10.97 21.90 -8.62
N LEU A 49 -10.23 22.90 -9.11
CA LEU A 49 -9.91 24.09 -8.33
C LEU A 49 -11.19 24.89 -7.98
N GLU A 50 -12.14 25.01 -8.89
CA GLU A 50 -13.41 25.71 -8.67
C GLU A 50 -14.25 25.00 -7.60
N ILE A 51 -14.37 23.67 -7.69
CA ILE A 51 -15.04 22.84 -6.66
C ILE A 51 -14.38 23.03 -5.29
N ALA A 52 -13.06 22.98 -5.23
CA ALA A 52 -12.33 23.17 -3.98
C ALA A 52 -12.61 24.57 -3.37
N ARG A 53 -12.53 25.63 -4.16
CA ARG A 53 -12.79 27.02 -3.72
C ARG A 53 -14.23 27.25 -3.27
N GLU A 54 -15.21 26.61 -3.89
CA GLU A 54 -16.61 26.69 -3.43
C GLU A 54 -16.77 26.02 -2.06
N ASN A 55 -16.13 24.89 -1.82
CA ASN A 55 -16.13 24.25 -0.49
C ASN A 55 -15.40 25.07 0.56
N GLU A 56 -14.31 25.76 0.22
CA GLU A 56 -13.59 26.69 1.11
C GLU A 56 -14.50 27.85 1.56
N ARG A 57 -15.37 28.40 0.69
CA ARG A 57 -16.32 29.47 1.06
C ARG A 57 -17.38 29.01 2.04
N THR A 58 -17.72 27.72 2.04
CA THR A 58 -18.83 27.15 2.82
C THR A 58 -18.40 26.48 4.12
N ASP A 59 -17.11 26.12 4.27
CA ASP A 59 -16.57 25.50 5.49
C ASP A 59 -15.21 26.10 5.85
N GLN A 60 -15.17 26.86 6.95
CA GLN A 60 -13.96 27.57 7.42
C GLN A 60 -12.78 26.66 7.79
N ARG A 61 -13.00 25.34 7.91
CA ARG A 61 -11.94 24.37 8.16
C ARG A 61 -11.15 24.06 6.90
N ILE A 62 -11.70 24.35 5.71
CA ILE A 62 -11.08 24.09 4.40
C ILE A 62 -10.20 25.27 4.01
N GLN A 63 -8.97 24.97 3.62
CA GLN A 63 -8.01 25.90 3.07
C GLN A 63 -7.50 25.34 1.74
N VAL A 64 -7.63 26.11 0.67
CA VAL A 64 -7.26 25.68 -0.68
C VAL A 64 -6.01 26.43 -1.13
N TYR A 65 -5.03 25.70 -1.62
CA TYR A 65 -3.81 26.25 -2.20
C TYR A 65 -3.64 25.66 -3.60
N SER A 66 -3.33 26.50 -4.58
CA SER A 66 -3.12 26.08 -5.96
C SER A 66 -1.71 26.45 -6.40
N PHE A 67 -1.03 25.52 -7.06
CA PHE A 67 0.33 25.66 -7.55
C PHE A 67 0.43 25.14 -8.99
N GLN A 68 1.53 25.45 -9.67
CA GLN A 68 1.86 24.80 -10.92
C GLN A 68 2.14 23.30 -10.66
N ASN A 69 1.69 22.43 -11.57
CA ASN A 69 1.86 20.98 -11.45
C ASN A 69 3.31 20.59 -11.16
N GLY A 70 3.48 19.80 -10.14
CA GLY A 70 4.78 19.30 -9.68
C GLY A 70 4.71 17.86 -9.13
N GLY A 71 3.54 17.23 -9.24
CA GLY A 71 3.31 15.84 -8.84
C GLY A 71 2.83 15.68 -7.39
N GLN A 72 2.28 14.52 -7.14
CA GLN A 72 1.62 14.14 -5.89
C GLN A 72 2.52 14.30 -4.64
N SER A 73 3.80 13.89 -4.74
CA SER A 73 4.79 14.04 -3.66
C SER A 73 4.94 15.49 -3.25
N ARG A 74 5.10 16.40 -4.23
CA ARG A 74 5.22 17.84 -3.99
C ARG A 74 3.96 18.41 -3.36
N ALA A 75 2.79 18.02 -3.84
CA ALA A 75 1.52 18.48 -3.27
C ALA A 75 1.39 18.06 -1.79
N ARG A 76 1.70 16.79 -1.45
CA ARG A 76 1.71 16.32 -0.06
C ARG A 76 2.75 17.06 0.79
N ASN A 77 3.95 17.30 0.27
CA ASN A 77 4.99 18.06 0.97
C ASN A 77 4.59 19.51 1.27
N ILE A 78 3.90 20.16 0.33
CA ILE A 78 3.33 21.50 0.57
C ILE A 78 2.31 21.43 1.72
N GLY A 79 1.42 20.43 1.67
CA GLY A 79 0.45 20.19 2.74
C GLY A 79 1.10 19.98 4.11
N LEU A 80 2.18 19.19 4.19
CA LEU A 80 2.95 18.95 5.41
C LEU A 80 3.56 20.25 5.98
N ARG A 81 4.06 21.14 5.12
CA ARG A 81 4.63 22.44 5.55
C ARG A 81 3.59 23.40 6.10
N ILE A 82 2.34 23.34 5.63
CA ILE A 82 1.23 24.21 6.02
C ILE A 82 0.53 23.68 7.28
N ALA A 83 0.47 22.37 7.43
CA ALA A 83 -0.27 21.67 8.48
C ALA A 83 0.12 22.13 9.89
N LYS A 84 -0.88 22.44 10.73
CA LYS A 84 -0.73 22.91 12.13
C LYS A 84 -1.18 21.87 13.16
N GLY A 85 -1.85 20.81 12.71
CA GLY A 85 -2.37 19.75 13.57
C GLY A 85 -1.30 18.99 14.33
N GLN A 86 -1.71 18.40 15.44
CA GLN A 86 -0.90 17.43 16.18
C GLN A 86 -0.82 16.08 15.44
N PHE A 87 -1.82 15.82 14.59
CA PHE A 87 -1.84 14.62 13.74
C PHE A 87 -2.06 15.01 12.29
N ILE A 88 -1.47 14.19 11.41
CA ILE A 88 -1.60 14.30 9.95
C ILE A 88 -2.38 13.10 9.43
N ARG A 89 -3.31 13.37 8.51
CA ARG A 89 -4.03 12.39 7.72
C ARG A 89 -3.93 12.74 6.25
N PHE A 90 -3.48 11.81 5.41
CA PHE A 90 -3.57 11.96 3.95
C PHE A 90 -4.86 11.32 3.46
N ILE A 91 -5.48 11.94 2.45
CA ILE A 91 -6.69 11.43 1.78
C ILE A 91 -6.55 11.75 0.30
N ASP A 92 -6.68 10.75 -0.57
CA ASP A 92 -6.62 10.97 -2.02
C ASP A 92 -7.98 11.46 -2.54
N ALA A 93 -7.95 12.38 -3.51
CA ALA A 93 -9.14 13.11 -3.97
C ALA A 93 -10.18 12.26 -4.69
N ASP A 94 -9.83 11.04 -5.07
CA ASP A 94 -10.67 10.14 -5.86
C ASP A 94 -11.19 8.92 -5.06
N ASP A 95 -10.99 8.91 -3.73
CA ASP A 95 -11.42 7.86 -2.83
C ASP A 95 -12.60 8.28 -1.93
N ARG A 96 -12.96 7.50 -0.91
CA ARG A 96 -14.03 7.78 0.05
C ARG A 96 -13.57 7.48 1.49
N VAL A 97 -14.15 8.18 2.46
CA VAL A 97 -13.81 8.02 3.88
C VAL A 97 -15.08 7.88 4.71
N PRO A 98 -15.22 6.79 5.52
CA PRO A 98 -16.33 6.66 6.46
C PRO A 98 -16.43 7.84 7.43
N ALA A 99 -17.65 8.23 7.80
CA ALA A 99 -17.88 9.42 8.63
C ALA A 99 -17.24 9.37 10.03
N ASP A 100 -16.98 8.18 10.56
CA ASP A 100 -16.36 7.94 11.86
C ASP A 100 -14.85 7.60 11.77
N SER A 101 -14.26 7.71 10.57
CA SER A 101 -12.89 7.29 10.30
C SER A 101 -11.86 7.98 11.20
N ILE A 102 -11.88 9.31 11.26
CA ILE A 102 -10.90 10.09 12.05
C ILE A 102 -11.10 9.84 13.55
N GLU A 103 -12.33 9.76 14.02
CA GLU A 103 -12.64 9.47 15.42
C GLU A 103 -12.13 8.08 15.82
N ASN A 104 -12.38 7.07 14.98
CA ASN A 104 -11.88 5.70 15.19
C ASN A 104 -10.35 5.67 15.26
N MET A 105 -9.65 6.40 14.38
CA MET A 105 -8.20 6.44 14.38
C MET A 105 -7.60 7.22 15.56
N LEU A 106 -8.31 8.21 16.10
CA LEU A 106 -7.89 8.92 17.29
C LEU A 106 -8.20 8.19 18.60
N SER A 107 -9.12 7.22 18.58
CA SER A 107 -9.52 6.49 19.79
C SER A 107 -8.35 5.81 20.52
N PRO A 108 -7.43 5.10 19.87
CA PRO A 108 -6.26 4.54 20.53
C PRO A 108 -5.37 5.61 21.16
N VAL A 109 -5.16 6.73 20.46
CA VAL A 109 -4.32 7.85 20.93
C VAL A 109 -4.95 8.54 22.15
N ALA A 110 -6.27 8.66 22.21
CA ALA A 110 -6.96 9.25 23.37
C ALA A 110 -6.76 8.44 24.65
N ASN A 111 -6.50 7.14 24.52
CA ASN A 111 -6.26 6.22 25.63
C ASN A 111 -4.77 6.08 26.00
N SER A 112 -3.86 6.45 25.09
CA SER A 112 -2.42 6.35 25.30
C SER A 112 -1.67 7.42 24.48
N ASP A 113 -1.20 8.47 25.14
CA ASP A 113 -0.42 9.56 24.52
C ASP A 113 0.91 9.07 23.91
N SER A 114 1.31 7.82 24.18
CA SER A 114 2.56 7.23 23.70
C SER A 114 2.46 6.56 22.31
N ILE A 115 1.28 6.58 21.66
CA ILE A 115 1.12 6.02 20.33
C ILE A 115 1.66 7.01 19.30
N ASP A 116 2.61 6.56 18.49
CA ASP A 116 3.28 7.35 17.46
C ASP A 116 2.52 7.31 16.13
N MET A 117 1.86 6.17 15.84
CA MET A 117 1.10 5.96 14.61
C MET A 117 -0.09 5.04 14.85
N VAL A 118 -1.18 5.30 14.13
CA VAL A 118 -2.29 4.35 13.99
C VAL A 118 -2.38 3.92 12.53
N ILE A 119 -2.43 2.62 12.27
CA ILE A 119 -2.62 2.05 10.93
C ILE A 119 -3.97 1.33 10.90
N GLY A 120 -4.90 1.83 10.10
CA GLY A 120 -6.23 1.26 9.99
C GLY A 120 -6.38 0.29 8.81
N ASN A 121 -7.36 -0.62 8.92
CA ASN A 121 -7.79 -1.42 7.78
C ASN A 121 -8.57 -0.57 6.78
N PHE A 122 -8.70 -1.06 5.55
CA PHE A 122 -9.42 -0.38 4.50
C PHE A 122 -10.24 -1.37 3.66
N ILE A 123 -11.20 -0.84 2.92
CA ILE A 123 -11.97 -1.60 1.94
C ILE A 123 -11.53 -1.15 0.54
N SER A 124 -11.08 -2.09 -0.29
CA SER A 124 -10.78 -1.82 -1.68
C SER A 124 -11.99 -2.15 -2.56
N ASN A 125 -12.47 -1.14 -3.27
CA ASN A 125 -13.50 -1.26 -4.30
C ASN A 125 -12.81 -1.46 -5.65
N SER A 126 -12.66 -2.71 -6.07
CA SER A 126 -12.11 -3.02 -7.38
C SER A 126 -13.21 -3.51 -8.33
N PRO A 127 -13.00 -3.46 -9.65
CA PRO A 127 -13.90 -4.08 -10.62
C PRO A 127 -14.15 -5.58 -10.37
N TYR A 128 -13.29 -6.21 -9.56
CA TYR A 128 -13.33 -7.64 -9.22
C TYR A 128 -13.97 -7.93 -7.86
N GLY A 129 -14.49 -6.91 -7.16
CA GLY A 129 -15.20 -7.04 -5.89
C GLY A 129 -14.57 -6.25 -4.74
N LEU A 130 -15.23 -6.32 -3.58
CA LEU A 130 -14.77 -5.70 -2.34
C LEU A 130 -13.69 -6.58 -1.70
N TYR A 131 -12.63 -5.94 -1.25
CA TYR A 131 -11.53 -6.57 -0.53
C TYR A 131 -11.24 -5.79 0.76
N SER A 132 -11.02 -6.49 1.88
CA SER A 132 -10.59 -5.85 3.12
C SER A 132 -9.06 -5.88 3.21
N GLY A 133 -8.44 -4.74 3.39
CA GLY A 133 -6.99 -4.57 3.35
C GLY A 133 -6.23 -5.12 4.55
N ASN A 134 -6.90 -5.62 5.59
CA ASN A 134 -6.23 -6.20 6.75
C ASN A 134 -7.14 -7.13 7.56
N GLU A 135 -6.59 -8.27 7.99
CA GLU A 135 -7.21 -9.21 8.94
C GLU A 135 -6.52 -9.16 10.32
N LEU A 136 -5.62 -8.19 10.56
CA LEU A 136 -4.95 -8.06 11.85
C LEU A 136 -5.95 -7.58 12.91
N GLU A 137 -5.86 -8.12 14.11
CA GLU A 137 -6.66 -7.70 15.24
C GLU A 137 -6.22 -6.33 15.77
N ASN A 138 -7.14 -5.64 16.47
CA ASN A 138 -6.81 -4.41 17.19
C ASN A 138 -5.72 -4.69 18.22
N THR A 139 -4.56 -4.07 18.06
CA THR A 139 -3.42 -4.30 18.95
C THR A 139 -2.43 -3.15 18.92
N GLU A 140 -1.82 -2.91 20.07
CA GLU A 140 -0.66 -2.03 20.19
C GLU A 140 0.60 -2.88 20.12
N ILE A 141 1.54 -2.48 19.27
CA ILE A 141 2.79 -3.20 19.02
C ILE A 141 4.00 -2.26 19.08
N SER A 142 5.13 -2.81 19.48
CA SER A 142 6.40 -2.08 19.44
C SER A 142 6.94 -1.96 18.00
N ASP A 143 7.93 -1.09 17.81
CA ASP A 143 8.70 -0.94 16.58
C ASP A 143 9.28 -2.28 16.08
N ARG A 144 9.89 -3.08 16.99
CA ARG A 144 10.43 -4.39 16.63
C ARG A 144 9.36 -5.39 16.21
N GLN A 145 8.23 -5.43 16.91
CA GLN A 145 7.09 -6.28 16.50
C GLN A 145 6.52 -5.85 15.16
N PHE A 146 6.47 -4.55 14.91
CA PHE A 146 6.04 -4.01 13.62
C PHE A 146 7.03 -4.37 12.50
N ALA A 147 8.35 -4.27 12.75
CA ALA A 147 9.37 -4.70 11.79
C ALA A 147 9.20 -6.18 11.43
N GLN A 148 8.97 -7.07 12.42
CA GLN A 148 8.69 -8.48 12.18
C GLN A 148 7.41 -8.70 11.36
N LEU A 149 6.40 -7.87 11.55
CA LEU A 149 5.15 -7.93 10.79
C LEU A 149 5.37 -7.46 9.34
N LEU A 150 6.05 -6.34 9.14
CA LEU A 150 6.41 -5.80 7.82
C LEU A 150 7.30 -6.78 7.03
N LEU A 151 8.26 -7.46 7.71
CA LEU A 151 9.15 -8.42 7.09
C LEU A 151 8.40 -9.59 6.42
N LYS A 152 7.24 -9.98 6.96
CA LYS A 152 6.42 -11.05 6.37
C LYS A 152 5.88 -10.67 4.99
N THR A 153 5.55 -9.39 4.79
CA THR A 153 4.95 -8.90 3.55
C THR A 153 5.49 -7.49 3.20
N PRO A 154 6.81 -7.35 2.89
CA PRO A 154 7.46 -6.04 2.72
C PRO A 154 6.97 -5.26 1.49
N ARG A 155 6.16 -5.86 0.65
CA ARG A 155 5.51 -5.26 -0.52
C ARG A 155 4.02 -5.02 -0.34
N ALA A 156 3.46 -5.33 0.84
CA ALA A 156 2.03 -5.19 1.06
C ALA A 156 1.60 -3.72 0.98
N PHE A 157 0.62 -3.45 0.16
CA PHE A 157 0.02 -2.13 -0.04
C PHE A 157 -0.48 -1.52 1.28
N TYR A 158 -0.94 -2.35 2.21
CA TYR A 158 -1.34 -1.95 3.55
C TYR A 158 -0.28 -1.14 4.30
N PHE A 159 1.00 -1.53 4.18
CA PHE A 159 2.10 -0.82 4.83
C PHE A 159 2.62 0.35 4.00
N GLY A 160 2.49 0.29 2.67
CA GLY A 160 2.96 1.34 1.77
C GLY A 160 2.05 2.57 1.69
N ALA A 161 0.73 2.38 1.71
CA ALA A 161 -0.22 3.48 1.50
C ALA A 161 -0.21 4.50 2.65
N PRO A 162 -0.25 5.83 2.39
CA PRO A 162 -0.27 6.84 3.44
C PRO A 162 -1.67 7.12 3.96
N TRP A 163 -2.71 6.90 3.17
CA TRP A 163 -4.08 7.28 3.47
C TRP A 163 -4.80 6.37 4.49
N ASN A 164 -4.25 5.23 4.86
CA ASN A 164 -4.79 4.38 5.94
C ASN A 164 -4.10 4.61 7.29
N LYS A 165 -3.33 5.71 7.41
CA LYS A 165 -2.52 6.01 8.59
C LYS A 165 -2.90 7.35 9.21
N LEU A 166 -2.71 7.45 10.52
CA LEU A 166 -2.73 8.67 11.31
C LEU A 166 -1.33 8.86 11.90
N TYR A 167 -0.67 9.94 11.51
CA TYR A 167 0.71 10.22 11.85
C TYR A 167 0.78 11.30 12.96
N ARG A 168 1.68 11.15 13.91
CA ARG A 168 2.06 12.25 14.80
C ARG A 168 2.88 13.27 14.01
N ALA A 169 2.43 14.51 14.03
CA ALA A 169 3.03 15.57 13.22
C ALA A 169 4.40 16.02 13.75
N ASP A 170 4.65 15.91 15.06
CA ASP A 170 5.95 16.20 15.67
C ASP A 170 7.04 15.29 15.11
N ILE A 171 6.79 13.99 14.98
CA ILE A 171 7.74 13.03 14.39
C ILE A 171 8.13 13.44 12.96
N ILE A 172 7.15 13.83 12.14
CA ILE A 172 7.42 14.30 10.77
C ILE A 172 8.28 15.56 10.77
N ARG A 173 7.95 16.52 11.61
CA ARG A 173 8.62 17.84 11.66
C ARG A 173 10.04 17.73 12.21
N GLU A 174 10.23 17.02 13.32
CA GLU A 174 11.52 16.88 14.01
C GLU A 174 12.53 16.10 13.17
N ASN A 175 12.06 15.12 12.41
CA ASN A 175 12.92 14.28 11.55
C ASN A 175 12.93 14.71 10.08
N HIS A 176 12.27 15.82 9.74
CA HIS A 176 12.23 16.39 8.38
C HIS A 176 11.75 15.40 7.31
N ILE A 177 10.80 14.52 7.66
CA ILE A 177 10.30 13.46 6.79
C ILE A 177 9.44 14.05 5.67
N LEU A 178 9.83 13.81 4.41
CA LEU A 178 9.16 14.31 3.22
C LEU A 178 9.04 13.22 2.15
N PHE A 179 8.05 13.35 1.28
CA PHE A 179 7.96 12.52 0.08
C PHE A 179 9.07 12.88 -0.91
N ASP A 180 9.70 11.90 -1.52
CA ASP A 180 10.69 12.13 -2.57
C ASP A 180 9.97 12.60 -3.86
N GLU A 181 10.23 13.85 -4.26
CA GLU A 181 9.64 14.49 -5.45
C GLU A 181 10.24 13.96 -6.76
N GLY A 182 11.37 13.27 -6.71
CA GLY A 182 12.05 12.64 -7.85
C GLY A 182 11.56 11.22 -8.16
N ILE A 183 10.64 10.68 -7.34
CA ILE A 183 10.13 9.31 -7.48
C ILE A 183 8.62 9.37 -7.71
N ALA A 184 8.18 8.88 -8.87
CA ALA A 184 6.78 8.91 -9.27
C ALA A 184 5.99 7.63 -8.87
N TRP A 185 6.64 6.65 -8.29
CA TRP A 185 6.02 5.40 -7.83
C TRP A 185 6.80 4.83 -6.65
N CYS A 186 6.10 4.27 -5.66
CA CYS A 186 6.68 3.78 -4.40
C CYS A 186 7.11 4.89 -3.41
N GLU A 187 6.91 6.17 -3.75
CA GLU A 187 7.19 7.33 -2.89
C GLU A 187 6.49 7.21 -1.53
N ASP A 188 5.29 6.64 -1.53
CA ASP A 188 4.47 6.41 -0.35
C ASP A 188 5.13 5.45 0.64
N LEU A 189 5.66 4.33 0.15
CA LEU A 189 6.38 3.38 1.00
C LEU A 189 7.68 3.97 1.53
N LEU A 190 8.42 4.72 0.71
CA LEU A 190 9.68 5.36 1.12
C LEU A 190 9.43 6.37 2.24
N PHE A 191 8.42 7.23 2.11
CA PHE A 191 7.98 8.13 3.17
C PHE A 191 7.62 7.37 4.45
N ASN A 192 6.86 6.28 4.31
CA ASN A 192 6.47 5.46 5.45
C ASN A 192 7.66 4.78 6.12
N LEU A 193 8.66 4.30 5.37
CA LEU A 193 9.86 3.69 5.95
C LEU A 193 10.66 4.68 6.79
N GLU A 194 10.82 5.92 6.31
CA GLU A 194 11.45 6.99 7.09
C GLU A 194 10.67 7.28 8.38
N TYR A 195 9.34 7.33 8.30
CA TYR A 195 8.50 7.51 9.48
C TYR A 195 8.58 6.31 10.44
N TYR A 196 8.56 5.08 9.95
CA TYR A 196 8.65 3.87 10.77
C TYR A 196 9.94 3.80 11.58
N GLN A 197 11.06 4.31 11.04
CA GLN A 197 12.35 4.38 11.76
C GLN A 197 12.26 5.24 13.03
N CYS A 198 11.36 6.20 13.06
CA CYS A 198 11.17 7.12 14.19
C CYS A 198 10.07 6.68 15.16
N CYS A 199 9.26 5.67 14.81
CA CYS A 199 8.19 5.15 15.65
C CYS A 199 8.70 4.17 16.70
N LYS A 200 8.14 4.24 17.91
CA LYS A 200 8.37 3.26 18.98
C LYS A 200 7.12 2.42 19.26
N LYS A 201 5.95 3.01 19.03
CA LYS A 201 4.68 2.40 19.37
C LYS A 201 3.63 2.64 18.28
N ILE A 202 3.11 1.57 17.72
CA ILE A 202 2.17 1.58 16.61
C ILE A 202 0.90 0.86 17.04
N HIS A 203 -0.26 1.44 16.75
CA HIS A 203 -1.53 0.78 16.95
C HIS A 203 -2.10 0.29 15.61
N ILE A 204 -2.32 -1.00 15.52
CA ILE A 204 -3.06 -1.62 14.40
C ILE A 204 -4.55 -1.55 14.73
N LEU A 205 -5.31 -0.89 13.88
CA LEU A 205 -6.74 -0.67 14.07
C LEU A 205 -7.54 -1.46 13.02
N ASN A 206 -8.51 -2.26 13.48
CA ASN A 206 -9.42 -2.98 12.61
C ASN A 206 -10.86 -2.54 12.91
N CYS A 207 -11.46 -1.77 12.00
CA CYS A 207 -12.84 -1.32 12.06
C CYS A 207 -13.71 -2.14 11.10
N LYS A 208 -14.95 -2.42 11.50
CA LYS A 208 -15.91 -3.21 10.68
C LYS A 208 -16.07 -2.67 9.25
N ASN A 209 -16.10 -1.35 9.10
CA ASN A 209 -16.29 -0.66 7.80
C ASN A 209 -14.98 -0.15 7.20
N GLY A 210 -13.83 -0.52 7.79
CA GLY A 210 -12.53 0.10 7.48
C GLY A 210 -12.47 1.58 7.87
N VAL A 211 -11.26 2.14 7.84
CA VAL A 211 -11.05 3.60 8.01
C VAL A 211 -10.97 4.34 6.69
N TYR A 212 -10.96 3.61 5.58
CA TYR A 212 -10.78 4.14 4.23
C TYR A 212 -11.43 3.23 3.19
N GLN A 213 -11.90 3.81 2.07
CA GLN A 213 -12.44 3.09 0.93
C GLN A 213 -11.64 3.48 -0.32
N TYR A 214 -10.76 2.58 -0.73
CA TYR A 214 -9.88 2.73 -1.88
C TYR A 214 -10.56 2.26 -3.17
N PHE A 215 -10.56 3.09 -4.21
CA PHE A 215 -11.16 2.80 -5.50
C PHE A 215 -10.09 2.54 -6.56
N VAL A 216 -10.01 1.31 -7.06
CA VAL A 216 -9.11 0.95 -8.16
C VAL A 216 -9.66 1.50 -9.47
N ARG A 217 -8.90 2.38 -10.14
CA ARG A 217 -9.26 3.02 -11.40
C ARG A 217 -8.23 2.72 -12.49
N ASP A 218 -8.70 2.59 -13.72
CA ASP A 218 -7.83 2.32 -14.89
C ASP A 218 -6.97 3.54 -15.26
N THR A 219 -7.38 4.74 -14.85
CA THR A 219 -6.73 6.04 -15.17
C THR A 219 -5.80 6.55 -14.06
N GLY A 220 -5.54 5.75 -13.03
CA GLY A 220 -4.70 6.14 -11.89
C GLY A 220 -3.24 6.40 -12.26
N ALA A 221 -2.52 7.17 -11.43
CA ALA A 221 -1.11 7.55 -11.60
C ALA A 221 -0.17 6.35 -11.86
N THR A 222 -0.52 5.17 -11.38
CA THR A 222 0.23 3.92 -11.59
C THR A 222 0.20 3.38 -13.03
N GLY A 223 -0.70 3.87 -13.90
CA GLY A 223 -0.84 3.41 -15.29
C GLY A 223 0.32 3.81 -16.20
N GLY A 224 0.98 4.95 -15.95
CA GLY A 224 2.05 5.48 -16.81
C GLY A 224 3.41 4.80 -16.67
N ILE A 225 3.71 4.24 -15.50
CA ILE A 225 5.04 3.70 -15.16
C ILE A 225 5.24 2.27 -15.67
N LYS A 226 4.17 1.50 -15.82
CA LYS A 226 4.22 0.09 -16.27
C LYS A 226 4.90 -0.13 -17.64
N ASN A 227 5.21 0.93 -18.36
CA ASN A 227 5.85 0.86 -19.67
C ASN A 227 7.37 1.16 -19.66
N ASN A 228 7.95 1.62 -18.53
CA ASN A 228 9.38 1.92 -18.41
C ASN A 228 10.09 0.94 -17.46
N LYS A 229 10.53 -0.20 -18.01
CA LYS A 229 11.20 -1.27 -17.24
C LYS A 229 12.52 -0.84 -16.58
N VAL A 230 13.20 0.16 -17.12
CA VAL A 230 14.46 0.66 -16.55
C VAL A 230 14.16 1.46 -15.28
N GLU A 231 13.15 2.30 -15.33
CA GLU A 231 12.71 3.07 -14.17
C GLU A 231 12.07 2.17 -13.09
N GLU A 232 11.27 1.18 -13.49
CA GLU A 232 10.73 0.16 -12.58
C GLU A 232 11.87 -0.55 -11.83
N ALA A 233 12.92 -0.98 -12.53
CA ALA A 233 14.06 -1.65 -11.92
C ALA A 233 14.85 -0.71 -10.98
N ARG A 234 15.01 0.57 -11.34
CA ARG A 234 15.66 1.57 -10.50
C ARG A 234 14.90 1.79 -9.19
N ILE A 235 13.58 1.94 -9.27
CA ILE A 235 12.73 2.15 -8.10
C ILE A 235 12.70 0.90 -7.21
N GLU A 236 12.66 -0.30 -7.79
CA GLU A 236 12.76 -1.56 -7.03
C GLU A 236 14.07 -1.67 -6.25
N GLU A 237 15.20 -1.23 -6.84
CA GLU A 237 16.49 -1.19 -6.16
C GLU A 237 16.48 -0.18 -5.01
N ILE A 238 15.99 1.04 -5.22
CA ILE A 238 15.85 2.05 -4.16
C ILE A 238 15.00 1.50 -3.01
N ARG A 239 13.85 0.89 -3.33
CA ARG A 239 12.97 0.27 -2.35
C ARG A 239 13.69 -0.81 -1.53
N TYR A 240 14.44 -1.65 -2.21
CA TYR A 240 15.19 -2.72 -1.56
C TYR A 240 16.25 -2.18 -0.60
N GLN A 241 17.01 -1.18 -1.02
CA GLN A 241 18.02 -0.55 -0.17
C GLN A 241 17.40 0.13 1.05
N LYS A 242 16.30 0.85 0.89
CA LYS A 242 15.56 1.47 2.01
C LYS A 242 14.97 0.46 2.99
N LEU A 243 14.49 -0.67 2.49
CA LEU A 243 14.05 -1.77 3.35
C LEU A 243 15.24 -2.39 4.11
N LEU A 244 16.41 -2.56 3.47
CA LEU A 244 17.62 -3.04 4.15
C LEU A 244 18.03 -2.09 5.28
N GLU A 245 18.10 -0.78 5.02
CA GLU A 245 18.41 0.24 6.04
C GLU A 245 17.42 0.17 7.22
N TYR A 246 16.13 0.03 6.94
CA TYR A 246 15.09 -0.10 7.96
C TYR A 246 15.28 -1.37 8.81
N PHE A 247 15.50 -2.52 8.19
CA PHE A 247 15.60 -3.80 8.90
C PHE A 247 16.94 -4.01 9.61
N GLU A 248 18.00 -3.30 9.22
CA GLU A 248 19.30 -3.31 9.88
C GLU A 248 19.20 -2.86 11.35
N GLN A 249 18.29 -1.91 11.66
CA GLN A 249 18.05 -1.44 13.03
C GLN A 249 17.53 -2.53 13.98
N TYR A 250 17.00 -3.62 13.43
CA TYR A 250 16.39 -4.72 14.18
C TYR A 250 17.13 -6.05 14.04
N ASP A 251 18.28 -6.07 13.35
CA ASP A 251 19.04 -7.28 12.99
C ASP A 251 18.23 -8.28 12.14
N LEU A 252 17.36 -7.75 11.23
CA LEU A 252 16.46 -8.53 10.37
C LEU A 252 16.83 -8.45 8.88
N GLN A 253 17.99 -7.86 8.54
CA GLN A 253 18.39 -7.63 7.15
C GLN A 253 18.69 -8.94 6.40
N GLU A 254 19.19 -9.97 7.07
CA GLU A 254 19.48 -11.26 6.43
C GLU A 254 18.20 -12.01 6.08
N GLU A 255 17.20 -11.97 6.96
CA GLU A 255 15.87 -12.51 6.67
C GLU A 255 15.19 -11.76 5.53
N LEU A 256 15.36 -10.42 5.45
CA LEU A 256 14.88 -9.65 4.30
C LEU A 256 15.58 -10.08 3.02
N LYS A 257 16.91 -10.17 3.00
CA LYS A 257 17.70 -10.58 1.82
C LYS A 257 17.19 -11.91 1.28
N LEU A 258 16.98 -12.87 2.16
CA LEU A 258 16.47 -14.17 1.81
C LEU A 258 15.04 -14.10 1.26
N GLY A 259 14.15 -13.39 1.97
CA GLY A 259 12.77 -13.19 1.53
C GLY A 259 12.67 -12.45 0.19
N TRP A 260 13.52 -11.44 -0.04
CA TRP A 260 13.56 -10.67 -1.27
C TRP A 260 14.02 -11.49 -2.48
N LYS A 261 15.05 -12.31 -2.30
CA LYS A 261 15.49 -13.27 -3.33
C LYS A 261 14.35 -14.21 -3.73
N TYR A 262 13.62 -14.72 -2.73
CA TYR A 262 12.46 -15.58 -2.94
C TYR A 262 11.34 -14.86 -3.72
N ILE A 263 10.93 -13.67 -3.30
CA ILE A 263 9.87 -12.89 -3.96
C ILE A 263 10.24 -12.62 -5.43
N ASN A 264 11.46 -12.17 -5.69
CA ASN A 264 11.94 -11.91 -7.04
C ASN A 264 12.00 -13.17 -7.89
N PHE A 265 12.44 -14.26 -7.31
CA PHE A 265 12.50 -15.55 -7.99
C PHE A 265 11.09 -16.04 -8.35
N TYR A 266 10.15 -15.98 -7.41
CA TYR A 266 8.76 -16.36 -7.63
C TYR A 266 8.06 -15.48 -8.68
N TYR A 267 8.30 -14.17 -8.64
CA TYR A 267 7.79 -13.23 -9.63
C TYR A 267 8.30 -13.55 -11.04
N ARG A 268 9.60 -13.84 -11.17
CA ARG A 268 10.21 -14.26 -12.44
C ARG A 268 9.60 -15.55 -12.98
N LEU A 269 9.38 -16.56 -12.12
CA LEU A 269 8.71 -17.80 -12.50
C LEU A 269 7.26 -17.57 -12.96
N THR A 270 6.51 -16.75 -12.22
CA THR A 270 5.13 -16.40 -12.56
C THR A 270 5.05 -15.66 -13.90
N ASN A 271 5.92 -14.68 -14.12
CA ASN A 271 5.95 -13.95 -15.39
C ASN A 271 6.39 -14.82 -16.58
N CYS A 272 7.26 -15.79 -16.35
CA CYS A 272 7.68 -16.72 -17.39
C CYS A 272 6.51 -17.54 -17.95
N VAL A 273 5.49 -17.86 -17.14
CA VAL A 273 4.34 -18.67 -17.57
C VAL A 273 3.19 -17.83 -18.16
N LYS A 274 3.15 -16.51 -17.94
CA LYS A 274 2.11 -15.62 -18.50
C LYS A 274 2.18 -15.58 -20.03
N ARG A 275 1.02 -15.59 -20.69
CA ARG A 275 0.91 -15.56 -22.17
C ARG A 275 1.34 -14.21 -22.77
N GLU A 276 1.23 -13.15 -22.00
CA GLU A 276 1.48 -11.76 -22.43
C GLU A 276 2.97 -11.41 -22.61
N THR A 277 3.88 -12.25 -22.13
CA THR A 277 5.33 -12.02 -22.28
C THR A 277 5.82 -12.32 -23.70
N GLY A 278 5.47 -11.45 -24.67
CA GLY A 278 6.11 -11.40 -25.99
C GLY A 278 5.79 -12.55 -26.94
N GLY A 279 4.60 -13.15 -26.91
CA GLY A 279 4.14 -14.16 -27.90
C GLY A 279 4.96 -15.46 -27.93
N ARG A 280 5.73 -15.75 -26.89
CA ARG A 280 6.59 -16.93 -26.82
C ARG A 280 5.78 -18.24 -26.79
N SER A 281 6.17 -19.23 -27.58
CA SER A 281 5.55 -20.56 -27.56
C SER A 281 5.64 -21.22 -26.17
N LEU A 282 4.71 -22.11 -25.86
CA LEU A 282 4.71 -22.87 -24.59
C LEU A 282 6.04 -23.59 -24.32
N ARG A 283 6.64 -24.15 -25.39
CA ARG A 283 7.95 -24.84 -25.32
C ARG A 283 9.07 -23.86 -24.90
N LYS A 284 9.08 -22.65 -25.43
CA LYS A 284 10.10 -21.65 -25.08
C LYS A 284 9.91 -21.16 -23.65
N ARG A 285 8.66 -20.95 -23.20
CA ARG A 285 8.34 -20.61 -21.80
C ARG A 285 8.77 -21.71 -20.84
N TYR A 286 8.49 -22.97 -21.16
CA TYR A 286 8.93 -24.11 -20.35
C TYR A 286 10.46 -24.19 -20.25
N LYS A 287 11.19 -24.01 -21.38
CA LYS A 287 12.65 -24.01 -21.37
C LYS A 287 13.22 -22.94 -20.45
N THR A 288 12.74 -21.70 -20.56
CA THR A 288 13.16 -20.58 -19.68
C THR A 288 12.82 -20.86 -18.22
N PHE A 289 11.64 -21.42 -17.94
CA PHE A 289 11.24 -21.81 -16.59
C PHE A 289 12.16 -22.89 -15.99
N ALA A 290 12.51 -23.90 -16.79
CA ALA A 290 13.43 -24.95 -16.37
C ALA A 290 14.85 -24.43 -16.10
N GLU A 291 15.35 -23.53 -16.96
CA GLU A 291 16.64 -22.87 -16.77
C GLU A 291 16.70 -22.07 -15.47
N MET A 292 15.61 -21.42 -15.06
CA MET A 292 15.52 -20.69 -13.78
C MET A 292 15.56 -21.61 -12.55
N LEU A 293 15.22 -22.87 -12.68
CA LEU A 293 15.18 -23.86 -11.61
C LEU A 293 16.45 -24.74 -11.53
N THR A 294 17.44 -24.46 -12.37
CA THR A 294 18.69 -25.21 -12.40
C THR A 294 19.62 -24.92 -11.20
N PRO A 295 19.69 -23.70 -10.65
CA PRO A 295 20.51 -23.41 -9.46
C PRO A 295 20.07 -24.24 -8.24
N GLU A 296 21.02 -24.75 -7.47
CA GLU A 296 20.74 -25.55 -6.26
C GLU A 296 19.97 -24.76 -5.19
N ASP A 297 20.17 -23.45 -5.14
CA ASP A 297 19.50 -22.53 -4.22
C ASP A 297 18.03 -22.26 -4.58
N ALA A 298 17.58 -22.59 -5.80
CA ALA A 298 16.18 -22.45 -6.20
C ALA A 298 15.22 -23.23 -5.29
N TYR A 299 15.66 -24.36 -4.77
CA TYR A 299 14.91 -25.19 -3.82
C TYR A 299 14.76 -24.51 -2.46
N GLU A 300 15.84 -23.94 -1.96
CA GLU A 300 15.88 -23.24 -0.69
C GLU A 300 14.87 -22.08 -0.66
N TYR A 301 14.79 -21.29 -1.74
CA TYR A 301 13.86 -20.14 -1.85
C TYR A 301 12.38 -20.52 -1.82
N ILE A 302 12.00 -21.69 -2.31
CA ILE A 302 10.59 -22.13 -2.29
C ILE A 302 10.22 -22.76 -0.95
N CYS A 303 11.17 -23.38 -0.25
CA CYS A 303 10.92 -24.04 1.03
C CYS A 303 10.90 -23.12 2.23
N LEU A 304 11.54 -21.95 2.15
CA LEU A 304 11.73 -21.04 3.31
C LEU A 304 10.48 -20.26 3.71
N ARG A 305 9.46 -20.14 2.86
CA ARG A 305 8.22 -19.41 3.17
C ARG A 305 7.00 -20.33 3.21
N GLU A 306 6.92 -21.16 4.23
CA GLU A 306 5.80 -22.10 4.40
C GLU A 306 4.43 -21.40 4.62
N ASN A 307 4.41 -20.13 5.00
CA ASN A 307 3.20 -19.44 5.47
C ASN A 307 2.59 -18.40 4.51
N ASP A 308 3.24 -18.08 3.38
CA ASP A 308 2.83 -16.96 2.52
C ASP A 308 1.86 -17.36 1.38
N TYR A 309 1.55 -18.64 1.22
CA TYR A 309 0.70 -19.14 0.14
C TYR A 309 -0.44 -20.02 0.64
N ASP A 310 -1.45 -20.21 -0.23
CA ASP A 310 -2.42 -21.28 -0.01
C ASP A 310 -1.65 -22.56 0.37
N PRO A 311 -1.88 -23.09 1.58
CA PRO A 311 -1.12 -24.22 2.10
C PRO A 311 -1.13 -25.43 1.17
N ARG A 312 -2.18 -25.58 0.34
CA ARG A 312 -2.32 -26.68 -0.63
C ARG A 312 -1.40 -26.48 -1.83
N VAL A 313 -1.35 -25.26 -2.38
CA VAL A 313 -0.47 -24.92 -3.52
C VAL A 313 0.98 -24.99 -3.07
N HIS A 314 1.30 -24.47 -1.89
CA HIS A 314 2.64 -24.55 -1.32
C HIS A 314 3.08 -26.02 -1.14
N LYS A 315 2.23 -26.84 -0.53
CA LYS A 315 2.49 -28.28 -0.34
C LYS A 315 2.70 -29.01 -1.68
N MET A 316 1.94 -28.66 -2.71
CA MET A 316 2.12 -29.24 -4.06
C MET A 316 3.43 -28.80 -4.71
N LEU A 317 3.81 -27.51 -4.58
CA LEU A 317 5.07 -26.98 -5.07
C LEU A 317 6.26 -27.61 -4.34
N LYS A 318 6.23 -27.65 -3.02
CA LYS A 318 7.27 -28.28 -2.18
C LYS A 318 7.48 -29.75 -2.61
N LYS A 319 6.41 -30.53 -2.70
CA LYS A 319 6.48 -31.93 -3.14
C LYS A 319 7.02 -32.11 -4.58
N ALA A 320 6.69 -31.17 -5.48
CA ALA A 320 7.21 -31.20 -6.85
C ALA A 320 8.70 -30.85 -6.91
N MET A 321 9.16 -29.91 -6.06
CA MET A 321 10.56 -29.52 -5.90
C MET A 321 11.40 -30.64 -5.30
N GLU A 322 10.97 -31.23 -4.17
CA GLU A 322 11.65 -32.36 -3.50
C GLU A 322 11.92 -33.50 -4.49
N LYS A 323 11.02 -33.70 -5.44
CA LYS A 323 11.13 -34.72 -6.48
C LYS A 323 11.77 -34.22 -7.77
N LYS A 324 12.29 -32.99 -7.81
CA LYS A 324 12.85 -32.33 -9.01
C LYS A 324 11.92 -32.41 -10.24
N GLN A 325 10.60 -32.36 -10.02
CA GLN A 325 9.57 -32.50 -11.06
C GLN A 325 9.25 -31.14 -11.70
N ILE A 326 10.20 -30.55 -12.42
CA ILE A 326 10.11 -29.24 -13.06
C ILE A 326 8.83 -29.08 -13.90
N HIS A 327 8.43 -30.11 -14.65
CA HIS A 327 7.20 -30.10 -15.44
C HIS A 327 5.92 -29.91 -14.59
N ARG A 328 5.86 -30.54 -13.42
CA ARG A 328 4.74 -30.35 -12.49
C ARG A 328 4.70 -28.94 -11.93
N MET A 329 5.84 -28.38 -11.58
CA MET A 329 5.93 -27.00 -11.13
C MET A 329 5.44 -26.04 -12.23
N PHE A 330 5.92 -26.22 -13.45
CA PHE A 330 5.47 -25.41 -14.59
C PHE A 330 3.95 -25.48 -14.79
N LEU A 331 3.36 -26.68 -14.70
CA LEU A 331 1.91 -26.86 -14.80
C LEU A 331 1.15 -26.17 -13.65
N ILE A 332 1.66 -26.22 -12.42
CA ILE A 332 1.05 -25.52 -11.26
C ILE A 332 1.04 -24.01 -11.50
N PHE A 333 2.17 -23.43 -11.92
CA PHE A 333 2.26 -22.00 -12.22
C PHE A 333 1.38 -21.61 -13.42
N LEU A 334 1.35 -22.44 -14.46
CA LEU A 334 0.51 -22.22 -15.64
C LEU A 334 -0.97 -22.25 -15.28
N PHE A 335 -1.41 -23.23 -14.49
CA PHE A 335 -2.78 -23.35 -14.01
C PHE A 335 -3.16 -22.15 -13.13
N LYS A 336 -2.29 -21.75 -12.21
CA LYS A 336 -2.51 -20.55 -11.35
C LYS A 336 -2.66 -19.30 -12.21
N SER A 337 -1.79 -19.10 -13.19
CA SER A 337 -1.87 -17.95 -14.12
C SER A 337 -3.14 -17.98 -14.96
N TRP A 338 -3.55 -19.14 -15.46
CA TRP A 338 -4.79 -19.30 -16.21
C TRP A 338 -6.03 -19.04 -15.35
N MET A 339 -6.06 -19.60 -14.13
CA MET A 339 -7.14 -19.33 -13.17
C MET A 339 -7.27 -17.83 -12.85
N ALA A 340 -6.15 -17.15 -12.62
CA ALA A 340 -6.14 -15.71 -12.35
C ALA A 340 -6.71 -14.89 -13.51
N SER A 341 -6.44 -15.30 -14.76
CA SER A 341 -6.91 -14.57 -15.96
C SER A 341 -8.36 -14.87 -16.36
N HIS A 342 -8.89 -16.06 -16.07
CA HIS A 342 -10.21 -16.49 -16.56
C HIS A 342 -11.30 -16.57 -15.48
N PHE A 343 -10.94 -16.71 -14.22
CA PHE A 343 -11.85 -16.92 -13.10
C PHE A 343 -11.72 -15.89 -11.98
N THR A 344 -11.36 -14.66 -12.31
CA THR A 344 -11.16 -13.59 -11.31
C THR A 344 -12.41 -13.42 -10.42
N LYS A 345 -13.61 -13.43 -11.00
CA LYS A 345 -14.88 -13.35 -10.25
C LYS A 345 -15.12 -14.59 -9.38
N THR A 346 -14.86 -15.78 -9.92
CA THR A 346 -15.03 -17.07 -9.22
C THR A 346 -13.99 -17.23 -8.11
N MET A 347 -12.75 -16.77 -8.33
CA MET A 347 -11.70 -16.76 -7.31
C MET A 347 -12.02 -15.80 -6.16
N THR A 348 -12.61 -14.65 -6.43
CA THR A 348 -13.09 -13.72 -5.40
C THR A 348 -14.19 -14.37 -4.57
N PHE A 349 -15.12 -15.08 -5.21
CA PHE A 349 -16.16 -15.83 -4.52
C PHE A 349 -15.59 -16.96 -3.64
N ILE A 350 -14.65 -17.75 -4.19
CA ILE A 350 -13.98 -18.85 -3.45
C ILE A 350 -13.17 -18.30 -2.28
N ARG A 351 -12.45 -17.16 -2.47
CA ARG A 351 -11.71 -16.47 -1.40
C ARG A 351 -12.62 -16.07 -0.26
N LYS A 352 -13.78 -15.48 -0.58
CA LYS A 352 -14.75 -14.99 0.41
C LYS A 352 -15.39 -16.12 1.24
N HIS A 353 -15.56 -17.32 0.68
CA HIS A 353 -16.28 -18.44 1.34
C HIS A 353 -15.36 -19.55 1.86
N ALA A 354 -14.08 -19.58 1.45
CA ALA A 354 -13.15 -20.66 1.81
C ALA A 354 -12.09 -20.26 2.84
N HIS A 355 -12.12 -19.01 3.39
CA HIS A 355 -11.09 -18.46 4.29
C HIS A 355 -9.65 -18.64 3.74
N LEU A 356 -9.49 -18.56 2.43
CA LEU A 356 -8.21 -18.75 1.78
C LEU A 356 -7.39 -17.44 1.85
N ARG A 357 -6.39 -17.40 2.73
CA ARG A 357 -5.37 -16.36 2.79
C ARG A 357 -4.53 -16.45 1.53
N ILE A 358 -4.59 -15.44 0.69
CA ILE A 358 -3.62 -15.26 -0.41
C ILE A 358 -2.96 -13.90 -0.20
N PRO A 359 -1.62 -13.82 -0.20
CA PRO A 359 -0.90 -12.56 -0.14
C PRO A 359 -1.34 -11.67 -1.30
N THR A 360 -1.67 -10.42 -0.99
CA THR A 360 -2.00 -9.38 -1.97
C THR A 360 -0.73 -8.74 -2.48
N ASP A 361 0.01 -9.47 -3.31
CA ASP A 361 1.08 -8.92 -4.11
C ASP A 361 0.52 -8.57 -5.49
N TYR A 362 0.15 -7.31 -5.67
CA TYR A 362 -0.07 -6.69 -6.98
C TYR A 362 0.76 -5.42 -7.07
#